data_b9227caea19fd8930ad7471d4a9148d5
#
_entry.id   b9227caea19fd8930ad7471d4a9148d5
#
_cell.length_a   1.000
_cell.length_b   1.000
_cell.length_c   1.000
_cell.angle_alpha   90.00
_cell.angle_beta   90.00
_cell.angle_gamma   90.00
#
_symmetry.space_group_name_H-M   'P 1'
#
loop_
_entity.id
_entity.type
_entity.pdbx_description
1 polymer ?
#
loop_
_entity_poly.entity_id
_entity_poly.type
_entity_poly.pdbx_seq_one_letter_code
_entity_poly.pdbx_strand_id
1 'polypeptide(L)'
;MPSSTLTEAQFTVLQALHSADVALTQRQIHERTELSLGTVNATVRELEARGYAVDRRITDAGLEALEPYRVNNAVIMAAGLSKRFAPISYERPKGTLRVRGEVLIERQIRQLHEAGITDVTVVVGYKKEYFFYLAEQFGVTIVVNDAYLTRNNNSSLWRMRKRLGNTYICSSDDYFTSTPFEPYVYKAYYSAQYVEGPTQE
;
A
#
# COMPACT_ATOMS: atom_id res chain seq x y z
N MET A 1 1.20 30.29 -1.98
CA MET A 1 2.37 29.55 -1.46
C MET A 1 2.83 28.65 -2.58
N PRO A 2 4.10 28.67 -3.03
CA PRO A 2 4.55 27.72 -4.02
C PRO A 2 4.44 26.32 -3.36
N SER A 3 3.67 25.43 -3.95
CA SER A 3 3.63 24.02 -3.60
C SER A 3 5.04 23.49 -3.84
N SER A 4 5.78 23.28 -2.76
CA SER A 4 7.14 22.77 -2.83
C SER A 4 7.11 21.27 -3.06
N THR A 5 6.78 20.88 -4.27
CA THR A 5 6.85 19.48 -4.70
C THR A 5 8.27 18.97 -4.45
N LEU A 6 8.40 17.87 -3.73
CA LEU A 6 9.69 17.20 -3.54
C LEU A 6 10.15 16.59 -4.86
N THR A 7 11.43 16.59 -5.11
CA THR A 7 12.02 15.72 -6.13
C THR A 7 12.00 14.27 -5.62
N GLU A 8 12.13 13.30 -6.53
CA GLU A 8 12.15 11.88 -6.16
C GLU A 8 13.26 11.58 -5.13
N ALA A 9 14.47 12.15 -5.34
CA ALA A 9 15.58 12.01 -4.40
C ALA A 9 15.27 12.63 -3.02
N GLN A 10 14.65 13.81 -2.99
CA GLN A 10 14.26 14.48 -1.75
C GLN A 10 13.20 13.67 -1.00
N PHE A 11 12.18 13.16 -1.70
CA PHE A 11 11.18 12.27 -1.13
C PHE A 11 11.82 11.03 -0.53
N THR A 12 12.65 10.32 -1.30
CA THR A 12 13.28 9.06 -0.89
C THR A 12 14.18 9.25 0.34
N VAL A 13 14.95 10.33 0.40
CA VAL A 13 15.77 10.65 1.57
C VAL A 13 14.90 11.00 2.78
N LEU A 14 13.87 11.85 2.62
CA LEU A 14 12.96 12.21 3.71
C LEU A 14 12.23 10.97 4.27
N GLN A 15 11.78 10.08 3.40
CA GLN A 15 11.13 8.83 3.79
C GLN A 15 12.10 7.93 4.58
N ALA A 16 13.35 7.83 4.16
CA ALA A 16 14.38 7.09 4.89
C ALA A 16 14.67 7.69 6.28
N LEU A 17 14.67 9.03 6.39
CA LEU A 17 14.84 9.72 7.67
C LEU A 17 13.60 9.55 8.56
N HIS A 18 12.39 9.57 7.98
CA HIS A 18 11.13 9.37 8.70
C HIS A 18 11.03 7.96 9.31
N SER A 19 11.47 6.93 8.59
CA SER A 19 11.42 5.54 9.03
C SER A 19 12.51 5.15 10.03
N ALA A 20 13.36 6.10 10.44
CA ALA A 20 14.49 5.84 11.33
C ALA A 20 14.26 6.44 12.71
N ASP A 21 14.42 5.62 13.76
CA ASP A 21 14.33 6.06 15.17
C ASP A 21 15.53 6.91 15.60
N VAL A 22 16.64 6.81 14.85
CA VAL A 22 17.90 7.49 15.14
C VAL A 22 18.44 8.22 13.89
N ALA A 23 19.29 9.22 14.11
CA ALA A 23 19.95 9.92 13.03
C ALA A 23 20.78 8.96 12.17
N LEU A 24 20.49 8.90 10.86
CA LEU A 24 21.20 8.06 9.91
C LEU A 24 22.52 8.70 9.47
N THR A 25 23.56 7.89 9.30
CA THR A 25 24.75 8.30 8.56
C THR A 25 24.45 8.38 7.06
N GLN A 26 25.22 9.15 6.31
CA GLN A 26 25.06 9.24 4.84
C GLN A 26 25.21 7.86 4.16
N ARG A 27 26.04 6.98 4.70
CA ARG A 27 26.21 5.61 4.20
C ARG A 27 24.96 4.76 4.45
N GLN A 28 24.35 4.88 5.63
CA GLN A 28 23.09 4.20 5.92
C GLN A 28 21.92 4.72 5.05
N ILE A 29 21.89 6.03 4.74
CA ILE A 29 20.92 6.58 3.80
C ILE A 29 21.16 6.01 2.40
N HIS A 30 22.39 5.96 1.91
CA HIS A 30 22.76 5.33 0.65
C HIS A 30 22.29 3.86 0.59
N GLU A 31 22.59 3.06 1.61
CA GLU A 31 22.21 1.65 1.68
C GLU A 31 20.69 1.43 1.69
N ARG A 32 19.91 2.35 2.28
CA ARG A 32 18.44 2.28 2.33
C ARG A 32 17.75 2.80 1.08
N THR A 33 18.37 3.74 0.38
CA THR A 33 17.73 4.50 -0.73
C THR A 33 18.25 4.10 -2.09
N GLU A 34 19.34 3.35 -2.17
CA GLU A 34 20.07 3.01 -3.41
C GLU A 34 20.60 4.24 -4.19
N LEU A 35 20.45 5.45 -3.63
CA LEU A 35 21.00 6.68 -4.21
C LEU A 35 22.52 6.73 -4.04
N SER A 36 23.26 7.27 -5.01
CA SER A 36 24.70 7.45 -4.86
C SER A 36 25.03 8.32 -3.65
N LEU A 37 26.21 8.11 -3.02
CA LEU A 37 26.64 8.94 -1.89
C LEU A 37 26.70 10.44 -2.23
N GLY A 38 27.09 10.79 -3.47
CA GLY A 38 27.07 12.15 -3.94
C GLY A 38 25.66 12.75 -3.97
N THR A 39 24.69 11.98 -4.49
CA THR A 39 23.27 12.37 -4.50
C THR A 39 22.73 12.50 -3.06
N VAL A 40 23.03 11.55 -2.18
CA VAL A 40 22.61 11.61 -0.77
C VAL A 40 23.13 12.88 -0.11
N ASN A 41 24.43 13.20 -0.28
CA ASN A 41 25.06 14.40 0.29
C ASN A 41 24.39 15.69 -0.20
N ALA A 42 24.18 15.82 -1.52
CA ALA A 42 23.54 16.99 -2.11
C ALA A 42 22.10 17.14 -1.58
N THR A 43 21.34 16.03 -1.61
CA THR A 43 19.93 16.03 -1.19
C THR A 43 19.77 16.34 0.30
N VAL A 44 20.61 15.77 1.18
CA VAL A 44 20.58 16.09 2.62
C VAL A 44 20.82 17.57 2.85
N ARG A 45 21.83 18.18 2.21
CA ARG A 45 22.09 19.62 2.32
C ARG A 45 20.91 20.46 1.84
N GLU A 46 20.27 20.09 0.73
CA GLU A 46 19.07 20.77 0.21
C GLU A 46 17.91 20.69 1.21
N LEU A 47 17.67 19.52 1.79
CA LEU A 47 16.62 19.32 2.79
C LEU A 47 16.89 20.09 4.08
N GLU A 48 18.14 20.13 4.54
CA GLU A 48 18.55 20.94 5.69
C GLU A 48 18.42 22.44 5.40
N ALA A 49 18.82 22.91 4.22
CA ALA A 49 18.65 24.30 3.80
C ALA A 49 17.16 24.73 3.71
N ARG A 50 16.26 23.80 3.42
CA ARG A 50 14.79 24.00 3.43
C ARG A 50 14.17 23.85 4.83
N GLY A 51 14.94 23.46 5.83
CA GLY A 51 14.45 23.18 7.18
C GLY A 51 13.65 21.88 7.31
N TYR A 52 13.71 20.99 6.32
CA TYR A 52 13.00 19.71 6.35
C TYR A 52 13.75 18.63 7.12
N ALA A 53 15.03 18.83 7.33
CA ALA A 53 15.87 17.97 8.18
C ALA A 53 16.83 18.83 8.97
N VAL A 54 17.26 18.32 10.15
CA VAL A 54 18.35 18.88 10.99
C VAL A 54 19.18 17.69 11.49
N ASP A 55 20.49 17.76 11.31
CA ASP A 55 21.39 16.68 11.70
C ASP A 55 20.92 15.29 11.21
N ARG A 56 20.42 15.23 9.99
CA ARG A 56 19.86 14.03 9.36
C ARG A 56 18.71 13.39 10.14
N ARG A 57 17.91 14.21 10.80
CA ARG A 57 16.62 13.84 11.39
C ARG A 57 15.54 14.68 10.72
N ILE A 58 14.42 14.07 10.43
CA ILE A 58 13.26 14.77 9.86
C ILE A 58 12.71 15.76 10.90
N THR A 59 12.26 16.92 10.43
CA THR A 59 11.58 17.95 11.23
C THR A 59 10.07 17.90 10.98
N ASP A 60 9.28 18.66 11.78
CA ASP A 60 7.84 18.81 11.55
C ASP A 60 7.57 19.38 10.14
N ALA A 61 8.37 20.34 9.68
CA ALA A 61 8.28 20.87 8.32
C ALA A 61 8.60 19.79 7.25
N GLY A 62 9.51 18.86 7.54
CA GLY A 62 9.80 17.71 6.71
C GLY A 62 8.64 16.71 6.65
N LEU A 63 7.97 16.48 7.79
CA LEU A 63 6.76 15.66 7.86
C LEU A 63 5.62 16.30 7.06
N GLU A 64 5.39 17.61 7.22
CA GLU A 64 4.41 18.35 6.41
C GLU A 64 4.70 18.26 4.90
N ALA A 65 5.97 18.25 4.52
CA ALA A 65 6.38 18.11 3.12
C ALA A 65 6.12 16.70 2.55
N LEU A 66 6.03 15.66 3.41
CA LEU A 66 5.64 14.30 3.04
C LEU A 66 4.11 14.10 2.96
N GLU A 67 3.30 14.94 3.62
CA GLU A 67 1.85 14.75 3.67
C GLU A 67 1.14 14.62 2.31
N PRO A 68 1.52 15.37 1.25
CA PRO A 68 0.92 15.18 -0.08
C PRO A 68 1.12 13.77 -0.68
N TYR A 69 2.07 13.01 -0.16
CA TYR A 69 2.45 11.67 -0.59
C TYR A 69 1.89 10.57 0.32
N ARG A 70 1.19 10.94 1.40
CA ARG A 70 0.58 10.00 2.34
C ARG A 70 -0.45 9.13 1.63
N VAL A 71 -0.39 7.83 1.87
CA VAL A 71 -1.46 6.91 1.49
C VAL A 71 -2.60 7.03 2.50
N ASN A 72 -3.76 7.45 2.04
CA ASN A 72 -4.89 7.78 2.90
C ASN A 72 -5.72 6.56 3.26
N ASN A 73 -5.83 5.58 2.35
CA ASN A 73 -6.67 4.41 2.53
C ASN A 73 -6.24 3.24 1.63
N ALA A 74 -6.89 2.10 1.83
CA ALA A 74 -6.76 0.94 0.96
C ALA A 74 -8.12 0.36 0.58
N VAL A 75 -8.21 -0.19 -0.63
CA VAL A 75 -9.36 -0.93 -1.15
C VAL A 75 -8.93 -2.33 -1.50
N ILE A 76 -9.50 -3.33 -0.82
CA ILE A 76 -9.26 -4.74 -1.12
C ILE A 76 -10.43 -5.28 -1.95
N MET A 77 -10.14 -5.72 -3.16
CA MET A 77 -11.13 -6.25 -4.08
C MET A 77 -11.36 -7.75 -3.82
N ALA A 78 -12.52 -8.11 -3.27
CA ALA A 78 -12.90 -9.46 -2.89
C ALA A 78 -14.26 -9.90 -3.48
N ALA A 79 -14.74 -9.25 -4.54
CA ALA A 79 -16.06 -9.49 -5.11
C ALA A 79 -16.11 -10.64 -6.13
N GLY A 80 -14.97 -11.10 -6.64
CA GLY A 80 -14.86 -12.02 -7.78
C GLY A 80 -15.31 -13.45 -7.47
N LEU A 81 -15.81 -14.14 -8.52
CA LEU A 81 -16.25 -15.54 -8.46
C LEU A 81 -15.10 -16.56 -8.33
N SER A 82 -13.87 -16.17 -8.63
CA SER A 82 -12.68 -17.04 -8.60
C SER A 82 -12.85 -18.35 -9.40
N LYS A 83 -13.50 -18.28 -10.58
CA LYS A 83 -13.85 -19.47 -11.41
C LYS A 83 -12.67 -20.37 -11.74
N ARG A 84 -11.48 -19.80 -11.97
CA ARG A 84 -10.24 -20.55 -12.26
C ARG A 84 -9.74 -21.38 -11.06
N PHE A 85 -10.32 -21.17 -9.89
CA PHE A 85 -9.94 -21.85 -8.64
C PHE A 85 -10.95 -22.93 -8.21
N ALA A 86 -11.85 -23.32 -9.11
CA ALA A 86 -12.77 -24.43 -8.87
C ALA A 86 -11.99 -25.77 -8.68
N PRO A 87 -12.41 -26.69 -7.79
CA PRO A 87 -13.68 -26.61 -7.04
C PRO A 87 -13.60 -25.84 -5.71
N ILE A 88 -12.41 -25.45 -5.23
CA ILE A 88 -12.20 -24.82 -3.91
C ILE A 88 -13.04 -23.54 -3.77
N SER A 89 -13.13 -22.74 -4.85
CA SER A 89 -13.95 -21.51 -4.86
C SER A 89 -15.45 -21.76 -4.69
N TYR A 90 -15.91 -23.00 -4.88
CA TYR A 90 -17.31 -23.36 -4.60
C TYR A 90 -17.59 -23.51 -3.10
N GLU A 91 -16.59 -23.75 -2.29
CA GLU A 91 -16.73 -23.83 -0.84
C GLU A 91 -16.58 -22.45 -0.20
N ARG A 92 -15.52 -21.72 -0.56
CA ARG A 92 -15.23 -20.40 0.03
C ARG A 92 -14.50 -19.46 -0.94
N PRO A 93 -14.60 -18.13 -0.75
CA PRO A 93 -13.87 -17.14 -1.54
C PRO A 93 -12.35 -17.28 -1.36
N LYS A 94 -11.57 -16.99 -2.41
CA LYS A 94 -10.10 -17.08 -2.37
C LYS A 94 -9.47 -16.30 -1.20
N GLY A 95 -9.88 -15.06 -0.95
CA GLY A 95 -9.32 -14.22 0.11
C GLY A 95 -9.47 -14.82 1.51
N THR A 96 -10.40 -15.78 1.70
CA THR A 96 -10.61 -16.48 3.00
C THR A 96 -9.84 -17.79 3.13
N LEU A 97 -9.05 -18.16 2.13
CA LEU A 97 -8.19 -19.33 2.19
C LEU A 97 -7.02 -19.13 3.15
N ARG A 98 -6.58 -20.24 3.74
CA ARG A 98 -5.39 -20.24 4.59
C ARG A 98 -4.16 -20.62 3.79
N VAL A 99 -3.13 -19.76 3.86
CA VAL A 99 -1.79 -20.02 3.32
C VAL A 99 -0.80 -19.88 4.46
N ARG A 100 0.02 -20.91 4.68
CA ARG A 100 0.98 -20.97 5.79
C ARG A 100 0.36 -20.69 7.17
N GLY A 101 -0.89 -21.14 7.37
CA GLY A 101 -1.61 -20.99 8.64
C GLY A 101 -2.38 -19.68 8.81
N GLU A 102 -2.20 -18.70 7.94
CA GLU A 102 -2.87 -17.40 7.99
C GLU A 102 -3.95 -17.27 6.90
N VAL A 103 -5.03 -16.56 7.19
CA VAL A 103 -6.06 -16.20 6.20
C VAL A 103 -5.52 -15.05 5.34
N LEU A 104 -5.57 -15.19 4.00
CA LEU A 104 -4.97 -14.25 3.05
C LEU A 104 -5.39 -12.80 3.31
N ILE A 105 -6.69 -12.54 3.33
CA ILE A 105 -7.20 -11.18 3.50
C ILE A 105 -6.90 -10.59 4.89
N GLU A 106 -6.92 -11.44 5.94
CA GLU A 106 -6.59 -10.98 7.29
C GLU A 106 -5.12 -10.56 7.40
N ARG A 107 -4.21 -11.37 6.79
CA ARG A 107 -2.79 -11.03 6.72
C ARG A 107 -2.59 -9.69 6.01
N GLN A 108 -3.24 -9.49 4.87
CA GLN A 108 -3.12 -8.26 4.10
C GLN A 108 -3.63 -7.04 4.88
N ILE A 109 -4.77 -7.18 5.60
CA ILE A 109 -5.30 -6.10 6.46
C ILE A 109 -4.30 -5.78 7.58
N ARG A 110 -3.72 -6.79 8.25
CA ARG A 110 -2.69 -6.57 9.29
C ARG A 110 -1.49 -5.83 8.74
N GLN A 111 -0.96 -6.21 7.57
CA GLN A 111 0.16 -5.54 6.93
C GLN A 111 -0.16 -4.07 6.57
N LEU A 112 -1.38 -3.77 6.12
CA LEU A 112 -1.83 -2.39 5.90
C LEU A 112 -1.86 -1.59 7.20
N HIS A 113 -2.42 -2.16 8.27
CA HIS A 113 -2.47 -1.52 9.59
C HIS A 113 -1.07 -1.28 10.18
N GLU A 114 -0.15 -2.25 10.04
CA GLU A 114 1.26 -2.12 10.44
C GLU A 114 1.97 -0.98 9.71
N ALA A 115 1.60 -0.74 8.45
CA ALA A 115 2.07 0.41 7.67
C ALA A 115 1.35 1.74 8.01
N GLY A 116 0.46 1.74 9.01
CA GLY A 116 -0.30 2.93 9.42
C GLY A 116 -1.52 3.26 8.56
N ILE A 117 -1.90 2.36 7.64
CA ILE A 117 -3.05 2.52 6.74
C ILE A 117 -4.26 1.81 7.36
N THR A 118 -5.01 2.53 8.20
CA THR A 118 -6.13 1.98 8.98
C THR A 118 -7.50 2.13 8.32
N ASP A 119 -7.67 3.07 7.38
CA ASP A 119 -8.89 3.20 6.59
C ASP A 119 -8.90 2.18 5.45
N VAL A 120 -9.31 0.95 5.76
CA VAL A 120 -9.38 -0.16 4.82
C VAL A 120 -10.82 -0.46 4.45
N THR A 121 -11.13 -0.52 3.14
CA THR A 121 -12.43 -0.95 2.62
C THR A 121 -12.28 -2.26 1.87
N VAL A 122 -13.12 -3.24 2.22
CA VAL A 122 -13.21 -4.52 1.51
C VAL A 122 -14.45 -4.53 0.63
N VAL A 123 -14.26 -4.61 -0.69
CA VAL A 123 -15.36 -4.69 -1.65
C VAL A 123 -15.68 -6.15 -1.92
N VAL A 124 -16.85 -6.60 -1.46
CA VAL A 124 -17.30 -7.99 -1.50
C VAL A 124 -18.43 -8.21 -2.51
N GLY A 125 -18.62 -9.45 -2.95
CA GLY A 125 -19.70 -9.83 -3.87
C GLY A 125 -20.07 -11.29 -3.71
N TYR A 126 -19.39 -12.19 -4.41
CA TYR A 126 -19.60 -13.62 -4.29
C TYR A 126 -19.32 -14.08 -2.86
N LYS A 127 -20.29 -14.79 -2.26
CA LYS A 127 -20.21 -15.33 -0.88
C LYS A 127 -19.77 -14.24 0.13
N LYS A 128 -20.35 -13.06 0.02
CA LYS A 128 -20.01 -11.87 0.82
C LYS A 128 -20.09 -12.12 2.32
N GLU A 129 -20.94 -13.03 2.78
CA GLU A 129 -21.11 -13.40 4.17
C GLU A 129 -19.83 -13.93 4.83
N TYR A 130 -18.92 -14.49 4.06
CA TYR A 130 -17.61 -14.95 4.54
C TYR A 130 -16.67 -13.83 4.95
N PHE A 131 -17.00 -12.58 4.65
CA PHE A 131 -16.15 -11.40 4.92
C PHE A 131 -16.70 -10.48 6.00
N PHE A 132 -17.96 -10.65 6.42
CA PHE A 132 -18.60 -9.69 7.34
C PHE A 132 -17.92 -9.60 8.71
N TYR A 133 -17.32 -10.69 9.19
CA TYR A 133 -16.57 -10.71 10.45
C TYR A 133 -15.36 -9.76 10.46
N LEU A 134 -14.82 -9.43 9.27
CA LEU A 134 -13.68 -8.52 9.16
C LEU A 134 -14.00 -7.11 9.67
N ALA A 135 -15.24 -6.67 9.56
CA ALA A 135 -15.67 -5.37 10.07
C ALA A 135 -15.53 -5.30 11.59
N GLU A 136 -15.95 -6.33 12.31
CA GLU A 136 -15.85 -6.42 13.77
C GLU A 136 -14.42 -6.68 14.22
N GLN A 137 -13.71 -7.60 13.56
CA GLN A 137 -12.39 -8.05 14.00
C GLN A 137 -11.27 -7.04 13.67
N PHE A 138 -11.36 -6.34 12.55
CA PHE A 138 -10.31 -5.45 12.04
C PHE A 138 -10.74 -3.99 11.86
N GLY A 139 -12.00 -3.64 12.11
CA GLY A 139 -12.49 -2.28 11.94
C GLY A 139 -12.61 -1.83 10.47
N VAL A 140 -12.60 -2.76 9.52
CA VAL A 140 -12.67 -2.42 8.09
C VAL A 140 -14.09 -2.10 7.63
N THR A 141 -14.23 -1.29 6.59
CA THR A 141 -15.53 -1.01 5.96
C THR A 141 -15.86 -2.09 4.92
N ILE A 142 -17.05 -2.70 5.01
CA ILE A 142 -17.52 -3.65 3.98
C ILE A 142 -18.44 -2.94 2.98
N VAL A 143 -18.11 -3.03 1.69
CA VAL A 143 -18.94 -2.50 0.60
C VAL A 143 -19.37 -3.64 -0.32
N VAL A 144 -20.67 -3.79 -0.53
CA VAL A 144 -21.21 -4.84 -1.39
C VAL A 144 -21.28 -4.38 -2.84
N ASN A 145 -20.68 -5.16 -3.74
CA ASN A 145 -20.82 -4.99 -5.19
C ASN A 145 -21.81 -6.01 -5.76
N ASP A 146 -23.07 -5.65 -5.92
CA ASP A 146 -24.11 -6.54 -6.45
C ASP A 146 -23.94 -6.83 -7.96
N ALA A 147 -23.15 -6.03 -8.67
CA ALA A 147 -22.89 -6.19 -10.10
C ALA A 147 -21.75 -7.17 -10.42
N TYR A 148 -21.22 -7.91 -9.42
CA TYR A 148 -20.07 -8.80 -9.58
C TYR A 148 -20.27 -9.95 -10.60
N LEU A 149 -21.52 -10.33 -10.88
CA LEU A 149 -21.84 -11.37 -11.86
C LEU A 149 -21.80 -10.87 -13.32
N THR A 150 -22.13 -9.59 -13.52
CA THR A 150 -22.39 -9.01 -14.84
C THR A 150 -21.31 -8.04 -15.30
N ARG A 151 -20.43 -7.61 -14.39
CA ARG A 151 -19.39 -6.62 -14.65
C ARG A 151 -18.04 -7.08 -14.09
N ASN A 152 -16.96 -6.65 -14.74
CA ASN A 152 -15.59 -6.90 -14.33
C ASN A 152 -15.21 -6.13 -13.05
N ASN A 153 -13.99 -6.35 -12.55
CA ASN A 153 -13.41 -5.70 -11.36
C ASN A 153 -13.55 -4.18 -11.36
N ASN A 154 -13.61 -3.54 -12.53
CA ASN A 154 -13.85 -2.10 -12.66
C ASN A 154 -15.15 -1.64 -11.97
N SER A 155 -16.16 -2.51 -11.85
CA SER A 155 -17.39 -2.17 -11.12
C SER A 155 -17.17 -1.99 -9.62
N SER A 156 -16.22 -2.73 -9.04
CA SER A 156 -15.81 -2.55 -7.64
C SER A 156 -15.12 -1.22 -7.45
N LEU A 157 -14.16 -0.87 -8.32
CA LEU A 157 -13.48 0.43 -8.27
C LEU A 157 -14.45 1.59 -8.54
N TRP A 158 -15.41 1.43 -9.44
CA TRP A 158 -16.42 2.44 -9.68
C TRP A 158 -17.27 2.74 -8.44
N ARG A 159 -17.61 1.75 -7.64
CA ARG A 159 -18.29 1.97 -6.35
C ARG A 159 -17.44 2.79 -5.40
N MET A 160 -16.13 2.62 -5.43
CA MET A 160 -15.16 3.31 -4.58
C MET A 160 -14.68 4.65 -5.14
N ARG A 161 -15.07 5.06 -6.35
CA ARG A 161 -14.51 6.23 -7.08
C ARG A 161 -14.45 7.54 -6.28
N LYS A 162 -15.36 7.75 -5.34
CA LYS A 162 -15.39 8.95 -4.49
C LYS A 162 -14.39 8.90 -3.32
N ARG A 163 -13.86 7.73 -3.02
CA ARG A 163 -12.88 7.49 -1.95
C ARG A 163 -11.47 7.26 -2.47
N LEU A 164 -11.32 7.12 -3.79
CA LEU A 164 -10.01 6.95 -4.42
C LEU A 164 -9.26 8.28 -4.42
N GLY A 165 -8.00 8.22 -4.03
CA GLY A 165 -7.04 9.30 -3.99
C GLY A 165 -5.64 8.66 -3.96
N ASN A 166 -4.83 8.98 -2.95
CA ASN A 166 -3.63 8.20 -2.64
C ASN A 166 -4.08 6.90 -1.96
N THR A 167 -4.40 5.89 -2.75
CA THR A 167 -5.09 4.66 -2.33
C THR A 167 -4.34 3.43 -2.80
N TYR A 168 -4.08 2.48 -1.90
CA TYR A 168 -3.71 1.13 -2.31
C TYR A 168 -4.93 0.37 -2.84
N ILE A 169 -4.82 -0.22 -4.03
CA ILE A 169 -5.82 -1.10 -4.61
C ILE A 169 -5.23 -2.50 -4.63
N CYS A 170 -5.79 -3.40 -3.82
CA CYS A 170 -5.25 -4.73 -3.58
C CYS A 170 -6.22 -5.81 -4.08
N SER A 171 -5.69 -6.95 -4.48
CA SER A 171 -6.47 -8.17 -4.67
C SER A 171 -6.51 -8.96 -3.36
N SER A 172 -7.66 -9.54 -3.02
CA SER A 172 -7.85 -10.26 -1.74
C SER A 172 -7.09 -11.59 -1.64
N ASP A 173 -6.53 -12.05 -2.74
CA ASP A 173 -5.81 -13.34 -2.86
C ASP A 173 -4.29 -13.18 -3.01
N ASP A 174 -3.77 -11.97 -2.89
CA ASP A 174 -2.33 -11.75 -2.86
C ASP A 174 -1.73 -12.19 -1.52
N TYR A 175 -0.58 -12.85 -1.58
CA TYR A 175 0.19 -13.26 -0.40
C TYR A 175 1.58 -12.61 -0.45
N PHE A 176 1.78 -11.62 0.42
CA PHE A 176 3.08 -10.97 0.58
C PHE A 176 3.85 -11.60 1.73
N THR A 177 5.06 -12.08 1.48
CA THR A 177 5.94 -12.69 2.50
C THR A 177 6.44 -11.67 3.51
N SER A 178 6.66 -10.44 3.06
CA SER A 178 6.98 -9.26 3.87
C SER A 178 5.96 -8.16 3.54
N THR A 179 5.84 -7.15 4.40
CA THR A 179 4.98 -5.99 4.15
C THR A 179 5.49 -5.20 2.93
N PRO A 180 4.68 -5.07 1.85
CA PRO A 180 5.01 -4.25 0.71
C PRO A 180 4.46 -2.82 0.84
N PHE A 181 3.70 -2.54 1.90
CA PHE A 181 2.98 -1.28 2.08
C PHE A 181 3.84 -0.24 2.76
N GLU A 182 3.82 0.96 2.23
CA GLU A 182 4.50 2.13 2.76
C GLU A 182 3.50 3.23 3.09
N PRO A 183 3.70 4.00 4.16
CA PRO A 183 2.78 5.09 4.54
C PRO A 183 2.80 6.25 3.56
N TYR A 184 3.88 6.44 2.81
CA TYR A 184 4.06 7.50 1.81
C TYR A 184 4.54 6.89 0.50
N VAL A 185 4.01 7.37 -0.64
CA VAL A 185 4.36 6.89 -1.98
C VAL A 185 4.55 8.09 -2.92
N TYR A 186 5.70 8.16 -3.58
CA TYR A 186 6.04 9.30 -4.45
C TYR A 186 5.16 9.40 -5.69
N LYS A 187 4.91 8.26 -6.35
CA LYS A 187 4.12 8.17 -7.59
C LYS A 187 3.37 6.85 -7.67
N ALA A 188 2.32 6.81 -8.46
CA ALA A 188 1.59 5.57 -8.70
C ALA A 188 2.52 4.50 -9.27
N TYR A 189 2.35 3.27 -8.78
CA TYR A 189 3.07 2.10 -9.24
C TYR A 189 2.14 0.88 -9.29
N TYR A 190 2.58 -0.15 -9.98
CA TYR A 190 1.91 -1.44 -10.03
C TYR A 190 2.91 -2.51 -9.58
N SER A 191 2.49 -3.35 -8.64
CA SER A 191 3.30 -4.48 -8.19
C SER A 191 3.35 -5.54 -9.29
N ALA A 192 4.55 -5.93 -9.71
CA ALA A 192 4.77 -6.93 -10.73
C ALA A 192 5.86 -7.90 -10.31
N GLN A 193 5.79 -9.14 -10.80
CA GLN A 193 6.83 -10.13 -10.62
C GLN A 193 7.51 -10.38 -11.98
N TYR A 194 8.84 -10.39 -11.96
CA TYR A 194 9.59 -10.82 -13.15
C TYR A 194 9.43 -12.33 -13.33
N VAL A 195 9.04 -12.75 -14.53
CA VAL A 195 8.89 -14.14 -14.91
C VAL A 195 9.69 -14.38 -16.19
N GLU A 196 10.60 -15.35 -16.16
CA GLU A 196 11.30 -15.80 -17.38
C GLU A 196 10.42 -16.77 -18.17
N GLY A 197 10.19 -16.46 -19.45
CA GLY A 197 9.41 -17.28 -20.38
C GLY A 197 7.97 -16.82 -20.62
N PRO A 198 7.21 -17.53 -21.46
CA PRO A 198 5.84 -17.15 -21.77
C PRO A 198 4.94 -17.33 -20.52
N THR A 199 4.27 -16.25 -20.12
CA THR A 199 3.26 -16.30 -19.06
C THR A 199 1.98 -16.92 -19.63
N GLN A 200 1.44 -17.93 -18.96
CA GLN A 200 0.09 -18.39 -19.19
C GLN A 200 -0.85 -17.49 -18.39
N GLU A 201 -1.54 -16.58 -19.09
CA GLU A 201 -2.66 -15.83 -18.53
C GLU A 201 -3.94 -16.69 -18.43
#